data_1d7841a99a6e5bcedb0a572c19556415
#
_entry.id   1d7841a99a6e5bcedb0a572c19556415
#
_cell.length_a   1.000
_cell.length_b   1.000
_cell.length_c   1.000
_cell.angle_alpha   90.00
_cell.angle_beta   90.00
_cell.angle_gamma   90.00
#
_symmetry.space_group_name_H-M   'P 1'
#
loop_
_entity.id
_entity.type
_entity.pdbx_description
1 polymer ?
#
loop_
_entity_poly.entity_id
_entity_poly.type
_entity_poly.pdbx_seq_one_letter_code
_entity_poly.pdbx_strand_id
1 'polypeptide(L)'
;PAEKYKEVIFIGGDDSKLKGILDAQGVKFAAKITAPARMLYIVDGTYTLSAAEKKSMLANIAKGADVWIWGLTPQTLNVYNEILPLPVALDNLKRSSFLPVQKSWIRGLNNSDFYFCELQRADASEYSLTGALVEEGDVLLNACKTDWRAWNKRPEEIKTAGTVRSEYECTAATPVFVKYQKDASCFYISTLKEFTNSEKGYNTLGVILKNAGIDCNEIEVKSNEVFFLRDNQLVFPVAAKEKLVKKADGWALDIYVFSPRPLDDLLIEPNMPKLTLVVKAKECQLAINDKAYVAASQNRHEATYKELPLLQGWNKVSIKIGERDKNEFSGNFRCDNRNEFLSSLKVMFVNPEVK
;
A
#
# COMPACT_ATOMS: atom_id res chain seq x y z
N PRO A 1 -2.35 19.71 -9.63
CA PRO A 1 -2.97 19.36 -8.35
C PRO A 1 -4.48 19.47 -8.50
N ALA A 2 -5.21 18.45 -8.03
CA ALA A 2 -6.67 18.56 -7.97
C ALA A 2 -7.04 19.75 -7.08
N GLU A 3 -8.08 20.48 -7.45
CA GLU A 3 -8.61 21.51 -6.56
C GLU A 3 -9.06 20.83 -5.25
N LYS A 4 -8.66 21.42 -4.10
CA LYS A 4 -8.99 20.85 -2.80
C LYS A 4 -10.50 20.95 -2.54
N TYR A 5 -11.06 19.88 -2.00
CA TYR A 5 -12.41 19.92 -1.44
C TYR A 5 -12.43 20.86 -0.23
N LYS A 6 -13.46 21.69 -0.17
CA LYS A 6 -13.68 22.57 0.98
C LYS A 6 -14.31 21.85 2.15
N GLU A 7 -15.16 20.89 1.84
CA GLU A 7 -15.91 20.10 2.81
C GLU A 7 -15.91 18.65 2.42
N VAL A 8 -15.62 17.80 3.38
CA VAL A 8 -15.73 16.33 3.26
C VAL A 8 -16.75 15.88 4.30
N ILE A 9 -17.75 15.15 3.87
CA ILE A 9 -18.77 14.57 4.75
C ILE A 9 -18.66 13.05 4.68
N PHE A 10 -18.59 12.42 5.83
CA PHE A 10 -18.67 10.98 5.95
C PHE A 10 -20.11 10.52 6.16
N ILE A 11 -20.53 9.48 5.47
CA ILE A 11 -21.79 8.76 5.68
C ILE A 11 -21.48 7.29 5.89
N GLY A 12 -21.87 6.76 7.03
CA GLY A 12 -21.64 5.38 7.43
C GLY A 12 -22.09 5.14 8.87
N GLY A 13 -22.01 3.89 9.32
CA GLY A 13 -22.31 3.52 10.69
C GLY A 13 -21.28 4.06 11.70
N ASP A 14 -21.67 4.16 12.95
CA ASP A 14 -20.77 4.62 14.04
C ASP A 14 -19.57 3.70 14.25
N ASP A 15 -19.71 2.43 13.89
CA ASP A 15 -18.69 1.37 13.96
C ASP A 15 -17.94 1.17 12.64
N SER A 16 -18.09 2.08 11.68
CA SER A 16 -17.43 1.97 10.37
C SER A 16 -15.92 1.93 10.52
N LYS A 17 -15.32 0.84 10.06
CA LYS A 17 -13.86 0.69 9.98
C LYS A 17 -13.24 1.73 9.05
N LEU A 18 -13.91 2.02 7.93
CA LEU A 18 -13.48 3.05 6.99
C LEU A 18 -13.35 4.40 7.68
N LYS A 19 -14.35 4.78 8.50
CA LYS A 19 -14.30 6.04 9.27
C LYS A 19 -13.08 6.08 10.18
N GLY A 20 -12.84 5.01 10.93
CA GLY A 20 -11.70 4.93 11.86
C GLY A 20 -10.34 5.09 11.14
N ILE A 21 -10.21 4.52 9.93
CA ILE A 21 -8.99 4.65 9.11
C ILE A 21 -8.85 6.08 8.57
N LEU A 22 -9.93 6.70 8.11
CA LEU A 22 -9.91 8.08 7.61
C LEU A 22 -9.62 9.08 8.76
N ASP A 23 -10.17 8.86 9.95
CA ASP A 23 -9.87 9.64 11.16
C ASP A 23 -8.36 9.52 11.53
N ALA A 24 -7.79 8.31 11.45
CA ALA A 24 -6.37 8.07 11.68
C ALA A 24 -5.48 8.79 10.64
N GLN A 25 -5.96 8.95 9.40
CA GLN A 25 -5.32 9.76 8.36
C GLN A 25 -5.46 11.28 8.61
N GLY A 26 -6.19 11.69 9.62
CA GLY A 26 -6.41 13.10 9.94
C GLY A 26 -7.43 13.79 9.03
N VAL A 27 -8.27 13.04 8.32
CA VAL A 27 -9.35 13.61 7.51
C VAL A 27 -10.37 14.27 8.45
N LYS A 28 -10.66 15.54 8.18
CA LYS A 28 -11.65 16.29 8.96
C LYS A 28 -13.00 16.28 8.25
N PHE A 29 -14.01 15.79 8.92
CA PHE A 29 -15.37 15.78 8.41
C PHE A 29 -16.16 16.99 8.86
N ALA A 30 -16.86 17.62 7.92
CA ALA A 30 -17.75 18.74 8.20
C ALA A 30 -19.07 18.24 8.81
N ALA A 31 -19.53 18.92 9.85
CA ALA A 31 -20.82 18.63 10.48
C ALA A 31 -22.02 19.29 9.74
N LYS A 32 -21.77 20.30 8.93
CA LYS A 32 -22.79 21.04 8.17
C LYS A 32 -22.27 21.35 6.77
N ILE A 33 -23.19 21.38 5.82
CA ILE A 33 -22.93 21.72 4.42
C ILE A 33 -23.05 23.23 4.28
N THR A 34 -21.96 23.87 3.81
CA THR A 34 -21.96 25.31 3.54
C THR A 34 -21.79 25.62 2.05
N ALA A 35 -21.10 24.77 1.30
CA ALA A 35 -20.84 24.97 -0.12
C ALA A 35 -20.95 23.65 -0.92
N PRO A 36 -22.13 23.29 -1.47
CA PRO A 36 -22.29 22.05 -2.21
C PRO A 36 -21.33 21.89 -3.40
N ALA A 37 -21.04 22.96 -4.14
CA ALA A 37 -19.97 22.94 -5.11
C ALA A 37 -18.61 22.84 -4.41
N ARG A 38 -17.81 21.80 -4.67
CA ARG A 38 -16.52 21.47 -4.00
C ARG A 38 -16.68 20.74 -2.67
N MET A 39 -17.76 20.04 -2.49
CA MET A 39 -18.02 19.14 -1.40
C MET A 39 -17.89 17.70 -1.88
N LEU A 40 -17.34 16.84 -1.03
CA LEU A 40 -17.26 15.40 -1.26
C LEU A 40 -17.99 14.65 -0.17
N TYR A 41 -18.90 13.78 -0.58
CA TYR A 41 -19.38 12.70 0.27
C TYR A 41 -18.46 11.50 0.17
N ILE A 42 -17.89 11.03 1.28
CA ILE A 42 -17.30 9.70 1.39
C ILE A 42 -18.32 8.81 2.08
N VAL A 43 -18.76 7.79 1.39
CA VAL A 43 -19.83 6.92 1.83
C VAL A 43 -19.30 5.51 2.02
N ASP A 44 -19.48 4.94 3.22
CA ASP A 44 -19.22 3.53 3.45
C ASP A 44 -20.22 2.70 2.65
N GLY A 45 -19.73 2.02 1.63
CA GLY A 45 -20.56 1.24 0.70
C GLY A 45 -21.26 0.03 1.34
N THR A 46 -20.88 -0.33 2.57
CA THR A 46 -21.57 -1.37 3.35
C THR A 46 -22.76 -0.83 4.16
N TYR A 47 -22.86 0.49 4.28
CA TYR A 47 -23.91 1.16 5.06
C TYR A 47 -25.19 1.34 4.22
N THR A 48 -26.35 1.10 4.83
CA THR A 48 -27.65 1.33 4.18
C THR A 48 -28.13 2.74 4.45
N LEU A 49 -28.18 3.59 3.43
CA LEU A 49 -28.64 4.96 3.53
C LEU A 49 -30.10 5.06 3.99
N SER A 50 -30.37 5.92 4.94
CA SER A 50 -31.74 6.29 5.29
C SER A 50 -32.41 7.16 4.19
N ALA A 51 -33.71 7.24 4.19
CA ALA A 51 -34.46 8.08 3.25
C ALA A 51 -34.08 9.57 3.37
N ALA A 52 -33.77 10.04 4.57
CA ALA A 52 -33.35 11.43 4.83
C ALA A 52 -31.95 11.71 4.25
N GLU A 53 -30.99 10.78 4.44
CA GLU A 53 -29.65 10.87 3.89
C GLU A 53 -29.68 10.85 2.35
N LYS A 54 -30.40 9.93 1.73
CA LYS A 54 -30.60 9.90 0.28
C LYS A 54 -31.15 11.22 -0.25
N LYS A 55 -32.21 11.74 0.37
CA LYS A 55 -32.80 13.00 -0.05
C LYS A 55 -31.82 14.17 0.06
N SER A 56 -31.05 14.23 1.15
CA SER A 56 -30.04 15.26 1.37
C SER A 56 -28.91 15.16 0.34
N MET A 57 -28.40 13.94 0.08
CA MET A 57 -27.37 13.69 -0.92
C MET A 57 -27.82 14.10 -2.32
N LEU A 58 -28.97 13.66 -2.78
CA LEU A 58 -29.52 14.00 -4.09
C LEU A 58 -29.67 15.51 -4.27
N ALA A 59 -30.13 16.23 -3.23
CA ALA A 59 -30.25 17.68 -3.27
C ALA A 59 -28.89 18.40 -3.41
N ASN A 60 -27.83 17.84 -2.86
CA ASN A 60 -26.48 18.41 -2.95
C ASN A 60 -25.75 17.98 -4.24
N ILE A 61 -25.96 16.74 -4.69
CA ILE A 61 -25.49 16.28 -6.00
C ILE A 61 -26.04 17.20 -7.11
N ALA A 62 -27.33 17.53 -7.07
CA ALA A 62 -27.92 18.48 -8.02
C ALA A 62 -27.29 19.88 -8.00
N LYS A 63 -26.52 20.21 -6.97
CA LYS A 63 -25.78 21.47 -6.81
C LYS A 63 -24.27 21.31 -7.03
N GLY A 64 -23.81 20.14 -7.50
CA GLY A 64 -22.42 19.90 -7.86
C GLY A 64 -21.57 19.24 -6.76
N ALA A 65 -22.19 18.59 -5.75
CA ALA A 65 -21.45 17.78 -4.81
C ALA A 65 -20.96 16.46 -5.44
N ASP A 66 -19.73 16.10 -5.16
CA ASP A 66 -19.14 14.82 -5.56
C ASP A 66 -19.47 13.71 -4.55
N VAL A 67 -19.49 12.47 -5.02
CA VAL A 67 -19.78 11.31 -4.20
C VAL A 67 -18.72 10.22 -4.41
N TRP A 68 -18.16 9.69 -3.33
CA TRP A 68 -17.30 8.53 -3.35
C TRP A 68 -17.92 7.41 -2.50
N ILE A 69 -18.44 6.38 -3.16
CA ILE A 69 -18.93 5.16 -2.54
C ILE A 69 -17.76 4.19 -2.43
N TRP A 70 -17.36 3.87 -1.22
CA TRP A 70 -16.22 3.02 -0.92
C TRP A 70 -16.68 1.65 -0.43
N GLY A 71 -16.21 0.57 -1.07
CA GLY A 71 -16.50 -0.78 -0.63
C GLY A 71 -17.94 -1.22 -0.92
N LEU A 72 -18.49 -0.86 -2.07
CA LEU A 72 -19.84 -1.24 -2.48
C LEU A 72 -20.03 -2.77 -2.46
N THR A 73 -21.13 -3.22 -1.89
CA THR A 73 -21.47 -4.63 -1.72
C THR A 73 -22.83 -4.98 -2.34
N PRO A 74 -23.12 -6.25 -2.63
CA PRO A 74 -24.42 -6.67 -3.14
C PRO A 74 -25.60 -6.31 -2.22
N GLN A 75 -25.36 -6.28 -0.91
CA GLN A 75 -26.40 -5.97 0.08
C GLN A 75 -26.93 -4.54 -0.01
N THR A 76 -26.05 -3.61 -0.40
CA THR A 76 -26.35 -2.19 -0.46
C THR A 76 -26.52 -1.67 -1.89
N LEU A 77 -26.20 -2.46 -2.89
CA LEU A 77 -26.19 -2.10 -4.31
C LEU A 77 -27.49 -1.41 -4.77
N ASN A 78 -28.63 -1.96 -4.42
CA ASN A 78 -29.92 -1.38 -4.83
C ASN A 78 -30.14 0.02 -4.26
N VAL A 79 -29.75 0.24 -3.01
CA VAL A 79 -29.88 1.54 -2.34
C VAL A 79 -29.02 2.59 -3.03
N TYR A 80 -27.81 2.22 -3.42
CA TYR A 80 -26.89 3.14 -4.09
C TYR A 80 -27.28 3.39 -5.55
N ASN A 81 -27.84 2.41 -6.25
CA ASN A 81 -28.37 2.61 -7.60
C ASN A 81 -29.53 3.63 -7.65
N GLU A 82 -30.20 3.92 -6.52
CA GLU A 82 -31.21 4.96 -6.44
C GLU A 82 -30.61 6.41 -6.47
N ILE A 83 -29.34 6.56 -6.12
CA ILE A 83 -28.65 7.86 -6.12
C ILE A 83 -27.64 8.01 -7.25
N LEU A 84 -27.24 6.94 -7.90
CA LEU A 84 -26.32 6.95 -9.03
C LEU A 84 -27.03 7.38 -10.32
N PRO A 85 -26.32 8.14 -11.19
CA PRO A 85 -26.90 8.63 -12.45
C PRO A 85 -27.12 7.52 -13.48
N LEU A 86 -26.41 6.42 -13.39
CA LEU A 86 -26.53 5.20 -14.21
C LEU A 86 -26.37 3.97 -13.31
N PRO A 87 -26.98 2.83 -13.66
CA PRO A 87 -26.91 1.64 -12.85
C PRO A 87 -25.53 1.00 -12.86
N VAL A 88 -25.17 0.44 -11.71
CA VAL A 88 -23.99 -0.39 -11.48
C VAL A 88 -24.46 -1.79 -11.10
N ALA A 89 -23.72 -2.80 -11.53
CA ALA A 89 -23.86 -4.18 -11.08
C ALA A 89 -22.54 -4.71 -10.54
N LEU A 90 -22.58 -5.79 -9.77
CA LEU A 90 -21.44 -6.41 -9.15
C LEU A 90 -21.32 -7.86 -9.58
N ASP A 91 -20.11 -8.27 -9.98
CA ASP A 91 -19.75 -9.66 -10.25
C ASP A 91 -18.75 -10.16 -9.20
N ASN A 92 -18.82 -11.43 -8.84
CA ASN A 92 -17.85 -12.05 -7.95
C ASN A 92 -16.44 -11.97 -8.53
N LEU A 93 -15.51 -11.48 -7.71
CA LEU A 93 -14.12 -11.31 -8.08
C LEU A 93 -13.22 -12.30 -7.35
N LYS A 94 -12.44 -13.07 -8.13
CA LYS A 94 -11.36 -13.92 -7.61
C LYS A 94 -10.05 -13.49 -8.26
N ARG A 95 -9.53 -12.35 -7.87
CA ARG A 95 -8.32 -11.77 -8.41
C ARG A 95 -7.35 -11.41 -7.28
N SER A 96 -6.07 -11.48 -7.57
CA SER A 96 -5.01 -11.26 -6.58
C SER A 96 -4.08 -10.09 -6.95
N SER A 97 -4.29 -9.48 -8.10
CA SER A 97 -3.45 -8.39 -8.59
C SER A 97 -4.31 -7.21 -9.00
N PHE A 98 -3.78 -6.01 -8.84
CA PHE A 98 -4.44 -4.77 -9.25
C PHE A 98 -3.59 -4.02 -10.25
N LEU A 99 -4.21 -3.46 -11.27
CA LEU A 99 -3.56 -2.66 -12.29
C LEU A 99 -4.10 -1.23 -12.25
N PRO A 100 -3.37 -0.29 -11.63
CA PRO A 100 -3.75 1.11 -11.61
C PRO A 100 -3.72 1.71 -13.01
N VAL A 101 -4.78 2.40 -13.38
CA VAL A 101 -4.77 3.30 -14.54
C VAL A 101 -4.31 4.66 -14.03
N GLN A 102 -3.15 5.14 -14.46
CA GLN A 102 -2.47 6.33 -13.92
C GLN A 102 -3.24 7.64 -14.17
N LYS A 103 -4.44 7.71 -13.63
CA LYS A 103 -5.36 8.85 -13.76
C LYS A 103 -5.87 9.30 -12.40
N SER A 104 -6.07 10.60 -12.24
CA SER A 104 -6.76 11.17 -11.09
C SER A 104 -6.24 10.63 -9.73
N TRP A 105 -7.10 10.07 -8.89
CA TRP A 105 -6.80 9.66 -7.52
C TRP A 105 -5.80 8.50 -7.38
N ILE A 106 -5.61 7.72 -8.45
CA ILE A 106 -4.74 6.53 -8.45
C ILE A 106 -3.32 6.86 -8.91
N ARG A 107 -3.09 8.05 -9.43
CA ARG A 107 -1.77 8.45 -9.93
C ARG A 107 -0.67 8.34 -8.86
N GLY A 108 0.43 7.72 -9.22
CA GLY A 108 1.59 7.50 -8.34
C GLY A 108 1.56 6.19 -7.57
N LEU A 109 0.49 5.39 -7.73
CA LEU A 109 0.38 4.06 -7.15
C LEU A 109 0.67 2.98 -8.20
N ASN A 110 1.11 1.83 -7.74
CA ASN A 110 1.37 0.65 -8.54
C ASN A 110 0.66 -0.58 -7.94
N ASN A 111 0.76 -1.71 -8.63
CA ASN A 111 0.12 -2.94 -8.18
C ASN A 111 0.54 -3.37 -6.76
N SER A 112 1.81 -3.19 -6.39
CA SER A 112 2.30 -3.62 -5.08
C SER A 112 1.69 -2.81 -3.92
N ASP A 113 1.25 -1.58 -4.18
CA ASP A 113 0.63 -0.73 -3.15
C ASP A 113 -0.74 -1.28 -2.73
N PHE A 114 -1.46 -1.94 -3.63
CA PHE A 114 -2.75 -2.57 -3.33
C PHE A 114 -2.61 -4.01 -2.86
N TYR A 115 -1.64 -4.75 -3.39
CA TYR A 115 -1.47 -6.18 -3.11
C TYR A 115 -1.10 -6.46 -1.65
N PHE A 116 -0.39 -5.53 -1.02
CA PHE A 116 0.13 -5.69 0.34
C PHE A 116 -0.50 -4.73 1.35
N CYS A 117 -1.67 -4.20 1.03
CA CYS A 117 -2.41 -3.37 1.98
C CYS A 117 -2.80 -4.13 3.23
N GLU A 118 -2.98 -5.43 3.15
CA GLU A 118 -3.19 -6.32 4.29
C GLU A 118 -2.04 -7.32 4.43
N LEU A 119 -1.71 -7.70 5.67
CA LEU A 119 -0.66 -8.68 5.97
C LEU A 119 -1.01 -10.11 5.56
N GLN A 120 -2.26 -10.38 5.32
CA GLN A 120 -2.75 -11.65 4.79
C GLN A 120 -3.20 -11.40 3.36
N ARG A 121 -3.00 -12.34 2.45
CA ARG A 121 -3.53 -12.34 1.09
C ARG A 121 -4.95 -11.80 1.08
N ALA A 122 -5.07 -10.51 1.07
CA ALA A 122 -6.36 -9.93 1.16
C ALA A 122 -6.89 -9.81 -0.22
N ASP A 123 -8.02 -10.33 -0.34
CA ASP A 123 -8.95 -9.89 -1.32
C ASP A 123 -9.28 -8.43 -0.98
N ALA A 124 -8.45 -7.49 -1.40
CA ALA A 124 -8.70 -6.06 -1.22
C ALA A 124 -10.01 -5.64 -1.94
N SER A 125 -10.58 -6.56 -2.73
CA SER A 125 -11.93 -6.49 -3.26
C SER A 125 -12.50 -7.89 -3.47
N GLU A 126 -13.78 -8.09 -3.17
CA GLU A 126 -14.53 -9.34 -3.42
C GLU A 126 -15.36 -9.26 -4.70
N TYR A 127 -15.58 -8.07 -5.21
CA TYR A 127 -16.46 -7.80 -6.34
C TYR A 127 -15.79 -6.92 -7.38
N SER A 128 -16.13 -7.14 -8.65
CA SER A 128 -15.86 -6.22 -9.75
C SER A 128 -17.11 -5.41 -10.10
N LEU A 129 -16.89 -4.24 -10.69
CA LEU A 129 -17.94 -3.35 -11.14
C LEU A 129 -18.29 -3.64 -12.60
N THR A 130 -19.58 -3.67 -12.91
CA THR A 130 -20.13 -3.77 -14.27
C THR A 130 -21.34 -2.85 -14.42
N GLY A 131 -21.91 -2.76 -15.61
CA GLY A 131 -23.10 -1.97 -15.91
C GLY A 131 -22.82 -0.63 -16.57
N ALA A 132 -23.89 0.09 -16.91
CA ALA A 132 -23.82 1.28 -17.76
C ALA A 132 -22.90 2.37 -17.22
N LEU A 133 -22.87 2.61 -15.91
CA LEU A 133 -21.96 3.60 -15.32
C LEU A 133 -20.48 3.23 -15.56
N VAL A 134 -20.15 1.96 -15.57
CA VAL A 134 -18.78 1.46 -15.77
C VAL A 134 -18.39 1.57 -17.25
N GLU A 135 -19.33 1.26 -18.16
CA GLU A 135 -19.12 1.33 -19.61
C GLU A 135 -18.89 2.77 -20.10
N GLU A 136 -19.60 3.73 -19.51
CA GLU A 136 -19.48 5.15 -19.84
C GLU A 136 -18.43 5.89 -19.00
N GLY A 137 -17.97 5.30 -17.91
CA GLY A 137 -17.05 5.90 -16.97
C GLY A 137 -15.57 5.68 -17.27
N ASP A 138 -14.72 6.40 -16.55
CA ASP A 138 -13.28 6.21 -16.54
C ASP A 138 -12.88 5.16 -15.49
N VAL A 139 -12.32 4.06 -15.94
CA VAL A 139 -11.74 3.07 -15.02
C VAL A 139 -10.45 3.61 -14.41
N LEU A 140 -10.36 3.63 -13.09
CA LEU A 140 -9.19 4.09 -12.34
C LEU A 140 -8.33 2.93 -11.87
N LEU A 141 -8.95 1.80 -11.51
CA LEU A 141 -8.26 0.60 -11.04
C LEU A 141 -8.95 -0.65 -11.56
N ASN A 142 -8.18 -1.55 -12.12
CA ASN A 142 -8.62 -2.89 -12.51
C ASN A 142 -8.09 -3.93 -11.53
N ALA A 143 -8.88 -4.97 -11.28
CA ALA A 143 -8.38 -6.21 -10.71
C ALA A 143 -8.04 -7.18 -11.85
N CYS A 144 -6.95 -7.91 -11.70
CA CYS A 144 -6.43 -8.81 -12.73
C CYS A 144 -6.04 -10.17 -12.16
N LYS A 145 -5.93 -11.15 -13.06
CA LYS A 145 -5.35 -12.45 -12.79
C LYS A 145 -3.99 -12.52 -13.49
N THR A 146 -2.95 -12.89 -12.76
CA THR A 146 -1.63 -13.13 -13.34
C THR A 146 -1.58 -14.47 -14.06
N ASP A 147 -1.20 -14.48 -15.32
CA ASP A 147 -0.95 -15.72 -16.08
C ASP A 147 0.47 -16.24 -15.78
N TRP A 148 0.55 -17.16 -14.84
CA TRP A 148 1.81 -17.78 -14.42
C TRP A 148 2.50 -18.60 -15.51
N ARG A 149 1.76 -19.15 -16.47
CA ARG A 149 2.35 -19.92 -17.57
C ARG A 149 3.04 -19.00 -18.56
N ALA A 150 2.40 -17.91 -18.91
CA ALA A 150 3.01 -16.88 -19.73
C ALA A 150 4.24 -16.27 -19.02
N TRP A 151 4.12 -15.95 -17.73
CA TRP A 151 5.25 -15.46 -16.93
C TRP A 151 6.46 -16.38 -16.96
N ASN A 152 6.29 -17.67 -16.78
CA ASN A 152 7.40 -18.65 -16.78
C ASN A 152 8.14 -18.76 -18.12
N LYS A 153 7.52 -18.34 -19.20
CA LYS A 153 8.13 -18.31 -20.54
C LYS A 153 8.89 -17.03 -20.85
N ARG A 154 8.81 -16.02 -19.97
CA ARG A 154 9.52 -14.74 -20.18
C ARG A 154 11.01 -14.88 -19.94
N PRO A 155 11.84 -14.08 -20.62
CA PRO A 155 13.27 -13.97 -20.32
C PRO A 155 13.53 -13.59 -18.86
N GLU A 156 14.68 -14.02 -18.34
CA GLU A 156 15.04 -13.75 -16.92
C GLU A 156 15.15 -12.26 -16.61
N GLU A 157 15.56 -11.44 -17.58
CA GLU A 157 15.65 -10.00 -17.45
C GLU A 157 14.28 -9.36 -17.11
N ILE A 158 13.21 -9.93 -17.67
CA ILE A 158 11.85 -9.47 -17.38
C ILE A 158 11.37 -10.05 -16.06
N LYS A 159 11.72 -11.29 -15.72
CA LYS A 159 11.31 -11.94 -14.48
C LYS A 159 11.92 -11.30 -13.24
N THR A 160 13.03 -10.60 -13.35
CA THR A 160 13.67 -9.89 -12.24
C THR A 160 12.91 -8.65 -11.79
N ALA A 161 12.06 -8.08 -12.63
CA ALA A 161 11.24 -6.91 -12.30
C ALA A 161 9.90 -7.32 -11.69
N GLY A 162 9.89 -7.64 -10.40
CA GLY A 162 8.72 -8.20 -9.70
C GLY A 162 7.43 -7.36 -9.77
N THR A 163 7.53 -6.02 -9.82
CA THR A 163 6.38 -5.11 -9.97
C THR A 163 5.81 -5.08 -11.38
N VAL A 164 6.61 -5.42 -12.37
CA VAL A 164 6.22 -5.41 -13.79
C VAL A 164 5.40 -6.66 -14.15
N ARG A 165 5.49 -7.69 -13.33
CA ARG A 165 4.87 -8.98 -13.59
C ARG A 165 3.36 -8.91 -13.80
N SER A 166 2.64 -8.23 -12.91
CA SER A 166 1.19 -8.10 -13.03
C SER A 166 0.77 -7.20 -14.19
N GLU A 167 1.61 -6.26 -14.60
CA GLU A 167 1.35 -5.40 -15.74
C GLU A 167 1.48 -6.15 -17.06
N TYR A 168 2.49 -7.01 -17.19
CA TYR A 168 2.75 -7.77 -18.42
C TYR A 168 1.93 -9.05 -18.55
N GLU A 169 1.59 -9.69 -17.43
CA GLU A 169 0.91 -10.97 -17.42
C GLU A 169 -0.53 -10.87 -16.89
N CYS A 170 -1.08 -9.66 -16.87
CA CYS A 170 -2.47 -9.46 -16.50
C CYS A 170 -3.41 -9.99 -17.56
N THR A 171 -4.29 -10.88 -17.12
CA THR A 171 -5.40 -11.39 -17.94
C THR A 171 -6.73 -11.07 -17.27
N ALA A 172 -7.78 -10.94 -18.08
CA ALA A 172 -9.15 -10.73 -17.62
C ALA A 172 -9.25 -9.57 -16.60
N ALA A 173 -8.73 -8.40 -16.97
CA ALA A 173 -8.86 -7.18 -16.17
C ALA A 173 -10.34 -6.81 -16.01
N THR A 174 -10.75 -6.53 -14.76
CA THR A 174 -12.12 -6.13 -14.40
C THR A 174 -12.10 -4.90 -13.51
N PRO A 175 -12.98 -3.91 -13.76
CA PRO A 175 -13.01 -2.68 -12.98
C PRO A 175 -13.36 -2.91 -11.51
N VAL A 176 -12.62 -2.26 -10.60
CA VAL A 176 -12.90 -2.24 -9.16
C VAL A 176 -12.96 -0.82 -8.60
N PHE A 177 -12.54 0.17 -9.37
CA PHE A 177 -12.69 1.58 -9.05
C PHE A 177 -12.91 2.37 -10.33
N VAL A 178 -14.03 3.09 -10.39
CA VAL A 178 -14.49 3.83 -11.57
C VAL A 178 -14.87 5.26 -11.18
N LYS A 179 -14.60 6.20 -12.07
CA LYS A 179 -15.06 7.57 -12.00
C LYS A 179 -16.07 7.82 -13.12
N TYR A 180 -17.19 8.45 -12.80
CA TYR A 180 -18.17 8.91 -13.77
C TYR A 180 -18.52 10.37 -13.52
N GLN A 181 -18.53 11.18 -14.58
CA GLN A 181 -18.90 12.59 -14.52
C GLN A 181 -20.33 12.77 -15.03
N LYS A 182 -21.19 13.36 -14.20
CA LYS A 182 -22.53 13.80 -14.61
C LYS A 182 -22.72 15.27 -14.25
N ASP A 183 -22.93 16.08 -15.26
CA ASP A 183 -23.05 17.52 -15.10
C ASP A 183 -21.89 18.13 -14.27
N ALA A 184 -22.18 18.78 -13.16
CA ALA A 184 -21.17 19.36 -12.26
C ALA A 184 -20.65 18.39 -11.20
N SER A 185 -21.17 17.14 -11.10
CA SER A 185 -20.84 16.18 -10.06
C SER A 185 -20.04 15.01 -10.59
N CYS A 186 -19.04 14.56 -9.81
CA CYS A 186 -18.30 13.33 -10.04
C CYS A 186 -18.79 12.23 -9.10
N PHE A 187 -18.92 11.03 -9.65
CA PHE A 187 -19.22 9.82 -8.89
C PHE A 187 -18.01 8.90 -8.95
N TYR A 188 -17.49 8.56 -7.79
CA TYR A 188 -16.42 7.59 -7.61
C TYR A 188 -16.98 6.37 -6.92
N ILE A 189 -16.91 5.22 -7.58
CA ILE A 189 -17.46 3.96 -7.07
C ILE A 189 -16.33 2.96 -7.00
N SER A 190 -16.11 2.40 -5.82
CA SER A 190 -15.14 1.34 -5.64
C SER A 190 -15.72 0.17 -4.85
N THR A 191 -15.23 -1.02 -5.18
CA THR A 191 -15.47 -2.25 -4.43
C THR A 191 -14.30 -2.59 -3.51
N LEU A 192 -13.29 -1.71 -3.43
CA LEU A 192 -12.15 -1.87 -2.54
C LEU A 192 -12.64 -1.88 -1.10
N LYS A 193 -12.13 -2.83 -0.31
CA LYS A 193 -12.28 -2.79 1.14
C LYS A 193 -11.51 -1.61 1.73
N GLU A 194 -11.82 -1.30 2.97
CA GLU A 194 -11.02 -0.36 3.73
C GLU A 194 -9.57 -0.85 3.83
N PHE A 195 -8.62 0.04 3.71
CA PHE A 195 -7.21 -0.28 3.93
C PHE A 195 -6.99 -0.58 5.42
N THR A 196 -6.18 -1.61 5.69
CA THR A 196 -5.81 -1.92 7.07
C THR A 196 -4.90 -0.85 7.66
N ASN A 197 -4.82 -0.81 9.00
CA ASN A 197 -3.86 0.04 9.74
C ASN A 197 -2.39 -0.42 9.57
N SER A 198 -2.07 -1.04 8.44
CA SER A 198 -0.69 -1.31 8.07
C SER A 198 -0.06 -0.02 7.56
N GLU A 199 1.23 0.16 7.78
CA GLU A 199 1.97 1.31 7.24
C GLU A 199 1.79 1.45 5.73
N LYS A 200 1.76 0.34 5.02
CA LYS A 200 1.57 0.32 3.57
C LYS A 200 0.15 0.73 3.16
N GLY A 201 -0.86 0.20 3.84
CA GLY A 201 -2.25 0.62 3.64
C GLY A 201 -2.45 2.10 3.95
N TYR A 202 -1.84 2.57 5.05
CA TYR A 202 -1.86 3.97 5.44
C TYR A 202 -1.22 4.87 4.36
N ASN A 203 -0.04 4.48 3.83
CA ASN A 203 0.64 5.23 2.78
C ASN A 203 -0.15 5.24 1.47
N THR A 204 -0.68 4.09 1.06
CA THR A 204 -1.51 3.97 -0.16
C THR A 204 -2.75 4.85 -0.06
N LEU A 205 -3.46 4.80 1.06
CA LEU A 205 -4.63 5.64 1.30
C LEU A 205 -4.26 7.12 1.30
N GLY A 206 -3.16 7.51 1.96
CA GLY A 206 -2.67 8.88 1.97
C GLY A 206 -2.42 9.45 0.58
N VAL A 207 -1.83 8.65 -0.32
CA VAL A 207 -1.65 9.04 -1.75
C VAL A 207 -2.99 9.24 -2.44
N ILE A 208 -3.96 8.33 -2.24
CA ILE A 208 -5.30 8.44 -2.82
C ILE A 208 -6.01 9.71 -2.33
N LEU A 209 -6.04 9.94 -1.02
CA LEU A 209 -6.68 11.12 -0.43
C LEU A 209 -6.05 12.43 -0.93
N LYS A 210 -4.72 12.49 -0.97
CA LYS A 210 -4.00 13.65 -1.49
C LYS A 210 -4.28 13.91 -2.98
N ASN A 211 -4.29 12.85 -3.78
CA ASN A 211 -4.64 12.97 -5.19
C ASN A 211 -6.11 13.39 -5.40
N ALA A 212 -6.99 12.99 -4.50
CA ALA A 212 -8.40 13.40 -4.49
C ALA A 212 -8.59 14.86 -4.07
N GLY A 213 -7.57 15.53 -3.52
CA GLY A 213 -7.69 16.88 -3.00
C GLY A 213 -8.30 16.94 -1.58
N ILE A 214 -8.21 15.86 -0.83
CA ILE A 214 -8.64 15.77 0.57
C ILE A 214 -7.46 16.12 1.46
N ASP A 215 -7.66 17.03 2.40
CA ASP A 215 -6.65 17.33 3.43
C ASP A 215 -6.55 16.14 4.40
N CYS A 216 -5.36 15.61 4.50
CA CYS A 216 -5.02 14.51 5.39
C CYS A 216 -3.61 14.72 5.97
N ASN A 217 -3.23 13.94 6.98
CA ASN A 217 -1.89 14.00 7.54
C ASN A 217 -0.86 13.72 6.43
N GLU A 218 0.07 14.63 6.27
CA GLU A 218 1.19 14.40 5.36
C GLU A 218 2.09 13.33 5.94
N ILE A 219 2.15 12.20 5.25
CA ILE A 219 3.27 11.31 5.39
C ILE A 219 4.34 11.87 4.48
N GLU A 220 5.33 12.55 5.04
CA GLU A 220 6.56 12.88 4.32
C GLU A 220 7.34 11.59 4.06
N VAL A 221 6.87 10.80 3.10
CA VAL A 221 7.68 9.72 2.56
C VAL A 221 8.73 10.38 1.68
N LYS A 222 9.85 10.71 2.26
CA LYS A 222 11.03 11.07 1.46
C LYS A 222 11.42 9.81 0.69
N SER A 223 11.12 9.79 -0.59
CA SER A 223 11.32 8.62 -1.46
C SER A 223 12.73 8.03 -1.41
N ASN A 224 13.73 8.84 -1.05
CA ASN A 224 15.12 8.45 -0.85
C ASN A 224 15.41 7.83 0.54
N GLU A 225 14.46 7.84 1.47
CA GLU A 225 14.58 7.23 2.80
C GLU A 225 13.80 5.91 2.94
N VAL A 226 13.02 5.53 1.94
CA VAL A 226 12.18 4.34 1.99
C VAL A 226 12.91 3.13 1.45
N PHE A 227 12.87 2.04 2.23
CA PHE A 227 13.27 0.73 1.75
C PHE A 227 12.26 0.26 0.71
N PHE A 228 12.74 -0.19 -0.44
CA PHE A 228 11.86 -0.54 -1.55
C PHE A 228 12.12 -1.96 -2.06
N LEU A 229 11.04 -2.64 -2.43
CA LEU A 229 11.12 -3.97 -2.99
C LEU A 229 11.50 -3.88 -4.48
N ARG A 230 12.64 -4.48 -4.84
CA ARG A 230 13.14 -4.56 -6.20
C ARG A 230 13.79 -5.93 -6.43
N ASP A 231 13.47 -6.58 -7.53
CA ASP A 231 14.09 -7.85 -7.93
C ASP A 231 14.15 -8.89 -6.80
N ASN A 232 13.03 -9.05 -6.08
CA ASN A 232 12.95 -9.96 -4.92
C ASN A 232 13.89 -9.60 -3.75
N GLN A 233 14.25 -8.35 -3.63
CA GLN A 233 15.11 -7.82 -2.58
C GLN A 233 14.48 -6.57 -1.98
N LEU A 234 14.52 -6.44 -0.66
CA LEU A 234 14.19 -5.21 0.02
C LEU A 234 15.45 -4.35 0.08
N VAL A 235 15.57 -3.39 -0.83
CA VAL A 235 16.79 -2.61 -1.06
C VAL A 235 16.86 -1.41 -0.13
N PHE A 236 18.04 -1.16 0.39
CA PHE A 236 18.30 0.05 1.19
C PHE A 236 18.18 1.30 0.31
N PRO A 237 17.53 2.35 0.82
CA PRO A 237 17.45 3.63 0.11
C PRO A 237 18.82 4.28 0.01
N VAL A 238 18.97 5.21 -0.94
CA VAL A 238 20.21 5.98 -1.12
C VAL A 238 20.57 6.75 0.16
N ALA A 239 19.56 7.25 0.87
CA ALA A 239 19.73 7.95 2.15
C ALA A 239 20.36 7.09 3.27
N ALA A 240 20.43 5.77 3.13
CA ALA A 240 21.10 4.91 4.12
C ALA A 240 22.56 5.32 4.36
N LYS A 241 23.25 5.80 3.32
CA LYS A 241 24.62 6.33 3.44
C LYS A 241 24.72 7.58 4.34
N GLU A 242 23.69 8.40 4.29
CA GLU A 242 23.63 9.67 5.04
C GLU A 242 23.26 9.43 6.50
N LYS A 243 22.62 8.31 6.80
CA LYS A 243 22.25 7.88 8.16
C LYS A 243 23.41 7.20 8.91
N LEU A 244 24.54 6.93 8.23
CA LEU A 244 25.72 6.36 8.85
C LEU A 244 26.31 7.34 9.86
N VAL A 245 26.48 6.91 11.11
CA VAL A 245 27.07 7.67 12.19
C VAL A 245 28.54 7.27 12.35
N LYS A 246 29.44 8.27 12.36
CA LYS A 246 30.88 8.04 12.58
C LYS A 246 31.13 7.48 13.98
N LYS A 247 31.92 6.43 14.03
CA LYS A 247 32.44 5.80 15.25
C LYS A 247 33.98 5.85 15.24
N ALA A 248 34.62 5.45 16.34
CA ALA A 248 36.05 5.46 16.44
C ALA A 248 36.75 4.57 15.38
N ASP A 249 36.15 3.46 15.03
CA ASP A 249 36.68 2.38 14.16
C ASP A 249 35.93 2.20 12.85
N GLY A 250 35.15 3.20 12.41
CA GLY A 250 34.41 3.13 11.17
C GLY A 250 33.08 3.89 11.21
N TRP A 251 32.05 3.30 10.65
CA TRP A 251 30.70 3.86 10.58
C TRP A 251 29.68 2.85 11.07
N ALA A 252 28.59 3.33 11.68
CA ALA A 252 27.49 2.50 12.16
C ALA A 252 26.14 3.00 11.64
N LEU A 253 25.24 2.06 11.35
CA LEU A 253 23.87 2.29 11.00
C LEU A 253 22.98 1.39 11.84
N ASP A 254 22.01 1.96 12.53
CA ASP A 254 20.93 1.23 13.14
C ASP A 254 19.69 1.31 12.24
N ILE A 255 19.09 0.18 11.95
CA ILE A 255 17.80 0.07 11.28
C ILE A 255 16.85 -0.77 12.14
N TYR A 256 15.58 -0.46 12.08
CA TYR A 256 14.54 -1.13 12.83
C TYR A 256 13.65 -1.90 11.87
N VAL A 257 13.53 -3.22 12.10
CA VAL A 257 12.82 -4.14 11.24
C VAL A 257 11.66 -4.74 12.01
N PHE A 258 10.44 -4.46 11.59
CA PHE A 258 9.26 -5.14 12.12
C PHE A 258 9.03 -6.44 11.38
N SER A 259 8.92 -7.54 12.12
CA SER A 259 8.51 -8.84 11.59
C SER A 259 7.12 -9.20 12.11
N PRO A 260 6.16 -9.57 11.25
CA PRO A 260 4.82 -9.98 11.68
C PRO A 260 4.82 -11.33 12.40
N ARG A 261 5.91 -12.10 12.27
CA ARG A 261 6.09 -13.41 12.92
C ARG A 261 7.56 -13.63 13.28
N PRO A 262 7.87 -14.54 14.25
CA PRO A 262 9.26 -14.89 14.54
C PRO A 262 9.87 -15.68 13.38
N LEU A 263 11.19 -15.57 13.21
CA LEU A 263 12.00 -16.33 12.25
C LEU A 263 13.05 -17.24 12.91
N ASP A 264 12.96 -17.42 14.21
CA ASP A 264 13.95 -18.18 15.00
C ASP A 264 13.50 -19.62 15.30
N ASP A 265 12.27 -19.97 14.98
CA ASP A 265 11.71 -21.29 15.34
C ASP A 265 11.69 -22.24 14.14
N LEU A 266 12.84 -22.81 13.83
CA LEU A 266 13.03 -23.81 12.77
C LEU A 266 12.28 -25.12 13.02
N LEU A 267 11.73 -25.34 14.22
CA LEU A 267 11.05 -26.57 14.59
C LEU A 267 9.57 -26.58 14.19
N ILE A 268 8.98 -25.42 13.95
CA ILE A 268 7.53 -25.31 13.73
C ILE A 268 7.15 -25.46 12.26
N GLU A 269 7.98 -24.98 11.32
CA GLU A 269 7.68 -25.09 9.89
C GLU A 269 8.93 -25.39 9.05
N PRO A 270 8.99 -26.56 8.38
CA PRO A 270 10.13 -26.88 7.49
C PRO A 270 10.35 -25.90 6.33
N ASN A 271 9.39 -25.03 6.06
CA ASN A 271 9.40 -24.04 4.98
C ASN A 271 9.43 -22.57 5.47
N MET A 272 9.97 -22.31 6.66
CA MET A 272 10.09 -20.92 7.14
C MET A 272 10.94 -20.07 6.19
N PRO A 273 10.54 -18.79 5.99
CA PRO A 273 11.36 -17.85 5.23
C PRO A 273 12.74 -17.70 5.86
N LYS A 274 13.79 -17.89 5.08
CA LYS A 274 15.17 -17.65 5.51
C LYS A 274 15.60 -16.27 5.07
N LEU A 275 15.69 -15.37 6.04
CA LEU A 275 16.10 -13.99 5.77
C LEU A 275 17.62 -13.92 5.60
N THR A 276 18.05 -13.27 4.55
CA THR A 276 19.45 -12.98 4.24
C THR A 276 19.65 -11.49 4.15
N LEU A 277 20.69 -10.96 4.80
CA LEU A 277 21.13 -9.58 4.63
C LEU A 277 22.43 -9.57 3.84
N VAL A 278 22.48 -8.78 2.77
CA VAL A 278 23.70 -8.51 2.01
C VAL A 278 24.08 -7.05 2.21
N VAL A 279 25.33 -6.79 2.60
CA VAL A 279 25.86 -5.44 2.80
C VAL A 279 27.09 -5.26 1.94
N LYS A 280 27.10 -4.24 1.10
CA LYS A 280 28.29 -3.84 0.34
C LYS A 280 29.24 -3.06 1.26
N ALA A 281 30.24 -3.77 1.78
CA ALA A 281 31.33 -3.24 2.58
C ALA A 281 32.46 -4.30 2.63
N LYS A 282 33.72 -3.85 2.72
CA LYS A 282 34.88 -4.74 2.90
C LYS A 282 34.89 -5.33 4.29
N GLU A 283 34.62 -4.49 5.27
CA GLU A 283 34.56 -4.84 6.70
C GLU A 283 33.15 -4.58 7.18
N CYS A 284 32.46 -5.63 7.59
CA CYS A 284 31.10 -5.53 8.08
C CYS A 284 30.91 -6.38 9.32
N GLN A 285 30.27 -5.81 10.32
CA GLN A 285 29.80 -6.50 11.51
C GLN A 285 28.30 -6.28 11.64
N LEU A 286 27.58 -7.32 12.01
CA LEU A 286 26.13 -7.30 12.17
C LEU A 286 25.77 -7.70 13.60
N ALA A 287 24.85 -6.97 14.20
CA ALA A 287 24.15 -7.39 15.41
C ALA A 287 22.64 -7.23 15.21
N ILE A 288 21.85 -8.16 15.75
CA ILE A 288 20.40 -8.08 15.80
C ILE A 288 20.00 -8.20 17.27
N ASN A 289 19.26 -7.21 17.77
CA ASN A 289 18.87 -7.13 19.18
C ASN A 289 20.09 -7.33 20.11
N ASP A 290 21.20 -6.61 19.78
CA ASP A 290 22.49 -6.64 20.46
C ASP A 290 23.26 -7.96 20.43
N LYS A 291 22.75 -8.99 19.73
CA LYS A 291 23.44 -10.25 19.51
C LYS A 291 24.22 -10.19 18.20
N ALA A 292 25.54 -10.44 18.27
CA ALA A 292 26.40 -10.43 17.08
C ALA A 292 26.21 -11.68 16.21
N TYR A 293 26.31 -11.49 14.89
CA TYR A 293 26.20 -12.54 13.88
C TYR A 293 27.45 -12.57 13.00
N VAL A 294 27.88 -13.78 12.65
CA VAL A 294 29.02 -14.01 11.77
C VAL A 294 28.51 -14.05 10.32
N ALA A 295 29.25 -13.40 9.43
CA ALA A 295 28.93 -13.46 8.01
C ALA A 295 29.10 -14.90 7.47
N ALA A 296 28.10 -15.37 6.73
CA ALA A 296 28.18 -16.65 6.03
C ALA A 296 29.21 -16.62 4.89
N SER A 297 29.40 -15.44 4.28
CA SER A 297 30.49 -15.15 3.36
C SER A 297 30.85 -13.66 3.45
N GLN A 298 32.12 -13.38 3.32
CA GLN A 298 32.65 -12.02 3.25
C GLN A 298 33.81 -11.98 2.26
N ASN A 299 33.79 -10.99 1.39
CA ASN A 299 34.83 -10.73 0.43
C ASN A 299 35.19 -9.24 0.41
N ARG A 300 36.06 -8.82 -0.50
CA ARG A 300 36.51 -7.41 -0.61
C ARG A 300 35.41 -6.43 -1.04
N HIS A 301 34.19 -6.88 -1.36
CA HIS A 301 33.12 -6.04 -1.87
C HIS A 301 31.84 -6.13 -1.02
N GLU A 302 31.56 -7.29 -0.44
CA GLU A 302 30.32 -7.51 0.29
C GLU A 302 30.44 -8.54 1.43
N ALA A 303 29.56 -8.41 2.41
CA ALA A 303 29.33 -9.39 3.47
C ALA A 303 27.87 -9.89 3.34
N THR A 304 27.70 -11.21 3.46
CA THR A 304 26.39 -11.87 3.41
C THR A 304 26.13 -12.61 4.71
N TYR A 305 25.00 -12.28 5.34
CA TYR A 305 24.51 -12.92 6.56
C TYR A 305 23.25 -13.70 6.23
N LYS A 306 23.26 -15.00 6.50
CA LYS A 306 22.16 -15.92 6.17
C LYS A 306 21.39 -16.34 7.39
N GLU A 307 20.14 -16.77 7.17
CA GLU A 307 19.27 -17.35 8.19
C GLU A 307 19.15 -16.46 9.44
N LEU A 308 18.94 -15.16 9.19
CA LEU A 308 18.84 -14.18 10.26
C LEU A 308 17.56 -14.38 11.05
N PRO A 309 17.62 -14.55 12.37
CA PRO A 309 16.45 -14.63 13.21
C PRO A 309 15.86 -13.23 13.43
N LEU A 310 14.55 -13.13 13.35
CA LEU A 310 13.81 -11.97 13.81
C LEU A 310 12.77 -12.42 14.83
N LEU A 311 12.64 -11.69 15.92
CA LEU A 311 11.53 -11.84 16.84
C LEU A 311 10.27 -11.26 16.22
N GLN A 312 9.11 -11.73 16.63
CA GLN A 312 7.85 -11.04 16.28
C GLN A 312 7.88 -9.62 16.86
N GLY A 313 7.49 -8.63 16.05
CA GLY A 313 7.55 -7.23 16.41
C GLY A 313 8.83 -6.55 15.92
N TRP A 314 9.24 -5.47 16.59
CA TRP A 314 10.39 -4.69 16.20
C TRP A 314 11.71 -5.33 16.60
N ASN A 315 12.66 -5.32 15.66
CA ASN A 315 14.03 -5.81 15.84
C ASN A 315 15.00 -4.70 15.49
N LYS A 316 15.98 -4.45 16.34
CA LYS A 316 17.07 -3.54 16.03
C LYS A 316 18.15 -4.30 15.28
N VAL A 317 18.50 -3.83 14.09
CA VAL A 317 19.59 -4.36 13.25
C VAL A 317 20.69 -3.32 13.19
N SER A 318 21.81 -3.60 13.81
CA SER A 318 22.98 -2.71 13.89
C SER A 318 24.05 -3.20 12.92
N ILE A 319 24.43 -2.35 11.97
CA ILE A 319 25.45 -2.62 10.96
C ILE A 319 26.65 -1.70 11.24
N LYS A 320 27.84 -2.27 11.40
CA LYS A 320 29.08 -1.51 11.44
C LYS A 320 29.92 -1.83 10.22
N ILE A 321 30.50 -0.80 9.61
CA ILE A 321 31.35 -0.94 8.43
C ILE A 321 32.66 -0.20 8.60
N GLY A 322 33.68 -0.62 7.87
CA GLY A 322 34.99 0.01 7.88
C GLY A 322 34.96 1.47 7.43
N GLU A 323 36.01 2.20 7.77
CA GLU A 323 36.08 3.64 7.52
C GLU A 323 35.97 4.02 6.02
N ARG A 324 36.53 3.21 5.16
CA ARG A 324 36.58 3.44 3.72
C ARG A 324 35.32 3.03 2.97
N ASP A 325 34.40 2.35 3.63
CA ASP A 325 33.22 1.71 2.98
C ASP A 325 32.01 2.64 2.86
N LYS A 326 32.04 3.82 3.51
CA LYS A 326 30.89 4.75 3.54
C LYS A 326 30.35 5.10 2.16
N ASN A 327 31.22 5.43 1.21
CA ASN A 327 30.79 5.93 -0.10
C ASN A 327 30.14 4.85 -0.98
N GLU A 328 30.53 3.59 -0.79
CA GLU A 328 30.01 2.45 -1.52
C GLU A 328 28.92 1.70 -0.78
N PHE A 329 28.62 2.13 0.45
CA PHE A 329 27.65 1.46 1.30
C PHE A 329 26.30 1.33 0.63
N SER A 330 25.82 0.10 0.57
CA SER A 330 24.46 -0.25 0.21
C SER A 330 24.12 -1.62 0.81
N GLY A 331 22.85 -1.96 0.84
CA GLY A 331 22.45 -3.27 1.35
C GLY A 331 21.07 -3.67 0.84
N ASN A 332 20.74 -4.91 1.06
CA ASN A 332 19.43 -5.44 0.81
C ASN A 332 19.12 -6.66 1.67
N PHE A 333 17.85 -6.83 1.98
CA PHE A 333 17.34 -8.10 2.50
C PHE A 333 16.84 -8.96 1.35
N ARG A 334 17.08 -10.26 1.44
CA ARG A 334 16.57 -11.29 0.53
C ARG A 334 15.87 -12.36 1.34
N CYS A 335 14.91 -13.02 0.73
CA CYS A 335 14.28 -14.17 1.32
C CYS A 335 14.10 -15.24 0.24
N ASP A 336 14.74 -16.40 0.41
CA ASP A 336 14.68 -17.47 -0.57
C ASP A 336 13.23 -17.89 -0.81
N ASN A 337 12.76 -17.72 -2.06
CA ASN A 337 11.44 -18.09 -2.57
C ASN A 337 10.20 -17.42 -1.94
N ARG A 338 10.34 -16.34 -1.14
CA ARG A 338 9.17 -15.71 -0.50
C ARG A 338 9.21 -14.18 -0.46
N ASN A 339 8.98 -13.57 -1.61
CA ASN A 339 8.82 -12.11 -1.71
C ASN A 339 7.67 -11.56 -0.86
N GLU A 340 6.64 -12.36 -0.64
CA GLU A 340 5.51 -12.04 0.21
C GLU A 340 5.97 -11.70 1.65
N PHE A 341 6.97 -12.43 2.15
CA PHE A 341 7.52 -12.16 3.47
C PHE A 341 8.31 -10.85 3.49
N LEU A 342 9.18 -10.60 2.51
CA LEU A 342 9.94 -9.34 2.43
C LEU A 342 9.04 -8.12 2.39
N SER A 343 7.92 -8.21 1.70
CA SER A 343 6.95 -7.11 1.62
C SER A 343 6.14 -6.92 2.90
N SER A 344 6.09 -7.91 3.77
CA SER A 344 5.46 -7.81 5.09
C SER A 344 6.36 -7.16 6.15
N LEU A 345 7.68 -7.09 5.89
CA LEU A 345 8.61 -6.39 6.77
C LEU A 345 8.41 -4.87 6.65
N LYS A 346 8.40 -4.20 7.82
CA LYS A 346 8.54 -2.74 7.86
C LYS A 346 9.97 -2.41 8.27
N VAL A 347 10.60 -1.50 7.57
CA VAL A 347 11.97 -1.11 7.87
C VAL A 347 12.09 0.40 7.94
N MET A 348 12.73 0.90 8.99
CA MET A 348 12.92 2.33 9.22
C MET A 348 14.26 2.64 9.91
N PHE A 349 14.69 3.89 9.82
CA PHE A 349 15.94 4.36 10.44
C PHE A 349 15.74 4.91 11.86
N VAL A 350 14.53 5.11 12.29
CA VAL A 350 14.21 5.68 13.60
C VAL A 350 13.60 4.62 14.48
N ASN A 351 13.99 4.58 15.74
CA ASN A 351 13.38 3.66 16.69
C ASN A 351 11.88 4.00 16.87
N PRO A 352 10.96 3.12 16.49
CA PRO A 352 9.52 3.38 16.56
C PRO A 352 8.98 3.39 18.00
N GLU A 353 9.74 2.86 18.95
CA GLU A 353 9.34 2.80 20.36
C GLU A 353 9.76 4.03 21.17
N VAL A 354 10.61 4.90 20.59
CA VAL A 354 11.01 6.17 21.19
C VAL A 354 10.15 7.29 20.59
N LYS A 355 9.23 7.79 21.38
CA LYS A 355 8.42 8.98 21.05
C LYS A 355 9.18 10.27 21.31
#